data_4193b86964f075680f187fe4c589ac43
#
_entry.id   4193b86964f075680f187fe4c589ac43
#
_cell.length_a   1.000
_cell.length_b   1.000
_cell.length_c   1.000
_cell.angle_alpha   90.00
_cell.angle_beta   90.00
_cell.angle_gamma   90.00
#
_symmetry.space_group_name_H-M   'P 1'
#
loop_
_entity.id
_entity.type
_entity.pdbx_description
1 polymer ?
#
loop_
_entity_poly.entity_id
_entity_poly.type
_entity_poly.pdbx_seq_one_letter_code
_entity_poly.pdbx_strand_id
1 'polypeptide(L)'
;TVQNAVNTCRGGDDPGEYFRQQAAREFMPTPAGPLSLVDIAPEDNQRYGLNDIGNGNLFADWYKEKARFVPERKQWYIYDGKVWKPDTGGLKAMQLCKKLADALYIYALSIKDEARKGAYMKHVGKWQSRHNRETILKDAASVYPVPIAEFDTDPFLFNCLNGTLDLRTREFRPHSPGDLLSLISGVKYDPAARCERWEKFVNEIMQGDRERALFFQKALGYAL
;
A
#
# COMPACT_ATOMS: atom_id res chain seq x y z
N THR A 1 9.06 -18.59 15.08
CA THR A 1 8.35 -17.36 14.79
C THR A 1 7.91 -16.64 16.05
N VAL A 2 6.74 -16.82 16.66
CA VAL A 2 6.39 -16.20 17.95
C VAL A 2 7.41 -16.61 19.05
N GLN A 3 7.84 -17.84 19.05
CA GLN A 3 8.82 -18.39 20.01
C GLN A 3 10.24 -17.86 19.78
N ASN A 4 10.63 -17.52 18.56
CA ASN A 4 11.92 -16.89 18.30
C ASN A 4 11.97 -15.44 18.83
N ALA A 5 10.86 -14.74 18.86
CA ALA A 5 10.75 -13.45 19.55
C ALA A 5 10.91 -13.62 21.07
N VAL A 6 10.36 -14.67 21.66
CA VAL A 6 10.47 -15.01 23.09
C VAL A 6 11.87 -15.53 23.46
N ASN A 7 12.53 -16.31 22.60
CA ASN A 7 13.85 -16.87 22.90
C ASN A 7 15.01 -15.88 22.75
N THR A 8 14.84 -14.81 21.97
CA THR A 8 15.84 -13.73 21.88
C THR A 8 15.89 -12.89 23.18
N CYS A 9 14.86 -13.02 24.04
CA CYS A 9 14.72 -12.29 25.30
C CYS A 9 15.53 -12.92 26.48
N ARG A 10 16.31 -13.97 26.28
CA ARG A 10 17.09 -14.63 27.36
C ARG A 10 18.45 -14.05 27.61
N GLY A 11 18.86 -13.01 26.93
CA GLY A 11 20.14 -12.34 27.14
C GLY A 11 20.00 -10.92 27.68
N GLY A 12 19.33 -10.70 28.80
CA GLY A 12 19.44 -9.46 29.58
C GLY A 12 18.96 -8.14 29.00
N ASP A 13 18.68 -8.07 27.71
CA ASP A 13 18.20 -6.86 27.03
C ASP A 13 16.69 -6.90 26.90
N ASP A 14 16.01 -5.79 27.27
CA ASP A 14 14.57 -5.62 27.09
C ASP A 14 14.24 -5.66 25.60
N PRO A 15 13.49 -6.67 25.09
CA PRO A 15 13.12 -6.73 23.68
C PRO A 15 12.33 -5.50 23.24
N GLY A 16 11.59 -4.87 24.15
CA GLY A 16 10.88 -3.63 23.91
C GLY A 16 11.82 -2.46 23.64
N GLU A 17 13.02 -2.47 24.21
CA GLU A 17 14.02 -1.42 23.99
C GLU A 17 14.70 -1.56 22.62
N TYR A 18 15.04 -2.77 22.21
CA TYR A 18 15.56 -3.05 20.87
C TYR A 18 14.57 -2.59 19.79
N PHE A 19 13.29 -2.95 19.92
CA PHE A 19 12.25 -2.55 18.97
C PHE A 19 11.92 -1.05 19.04
N ARG A 20 11.99 -0.43 20.23
CA ARG A 20 11.84 1.02 20.38
C ARG A 20 12.99 1.78 19.73
N GLN A 21 14.21 1.28 19.86
CA GLN A 21 15.39 1.88 19.21
C GLN A 21 15.38 1.69 17.70
N GLN A 22 14.90 0.55 17.18
CA GLN A 22 14.74 0.35 15.75
C GLN A 22 13.58 1.19 15.18
N ALA A 23 12.44 1.24 15.84
CA ALA A 23 11.32 2.11 15.43
C ALA A 23 11.70 3.61 15.46
N ALA A 24 12.61 4.00 16.36
CA ALA A 24 13.14 5.36 16.42
C ALA A 24 14.23 5.63 15.37
N ARG A 25 14.91 4.59 14.84
CA ARG A 25 15.99 4.74 13.85
C ARG A 25 15.51 4.86 12.40
N GLU A 26 14.32 4.41 12.06
CA GLU A 26 13.90 4.31 10.67
C GLU A 26 12.50 4.87 10.37
N PHE A 27 12.18 6.01 10.96
CA PHE A 27 11.24 6.88 10.30
C PHE A 27 12.00 7.65 9.20
N MET A 28 12.59 6.92 8.25
CA MET A 28 13.00 7.53 7.01
C MET A 28 11.74 7.82 6.20
N PRO A 29 11.45 9.09 5.88
CA PRO A 29 10.39 9.37 4.94
C PRO A 29 10.75 8.68 3.64
N THR A 30 9.82 7.88 3.11
CA THR A 30 9.90 7.34 1.75
C THR A 30 10.31 8.49 0.83
N PRO A 31 11.42 8.40 0.08
CA PRO A 31 11.80 9.45 -0.84
C PRO A 31 10.92 9.36 -2.07
N ALA A 32 9.80 9.97 -2.01
CA ALA A 32 8.96 10.54 -3.05
C ALA A 32 7.70 11.05 -2.34
N GLY A 33 7.70 12.30 -1.98
CA GLY A 33 6.46 13.02 -1.71
C GLY A 33 5.51 12.84 -2.90
N PRO A 34 4.20 13.02 -2.70
CA PRO A 34 3.25 12.89 -3.80
C PRO A 34 3.74 13.76 -4.96
N LEU A 35 3.73 13.18 -6.18
CA LEU A 35 4.07 13.92 -7.40
C LEU A 35 3.37 15.29 -7.36
N SER A 36 4.12 16.37 -7.51
CA SER A 36 3.54 17.70 -7.59
C SER A 36 3.18 17.97 -9.06
N LEU A 37 1.96 18.47 -9.31
CA LEU A 37 1.57 18.89 -10.66
C LEU A 37 2.49 19.96 -11.21
N VAL A 38 3.07 20.79 -10.35
CA VAL A 38 4.05 21.82 -10.74
C VAL A 38 5.35 21.18 -11.22
N ASP A 39 5.81 20.11 -10.59
CA ASP A 39 7.06 19.44 -10.94
C ASP A 39 6.94 18.63 -12.23
N ILE A 40 5.78 18.01 -12.47
CA ILE A 40 5.56 17.21 -13.68
C ILE A 40 5.13 18.04 -14.89
N ALA A 41 4.64 19.27 -14.69
CA ALA A 41 4.20 20.23 -15.70
C ALA A 41 3.40 19.54 -16.85
N PRO A 42 2.23 19.00 -16.57
CA PRO A 42 1.54 18.10 -17.52
C PRO A 42 1.15 18.79 -18.83
N GLU A 43 1.02 20.12 -18.86
CA GLU A 43 0.71 20.87 -20.08
C GLU A 43 1.89 20.97 -21.07
N ASP A 44 3.11 20.70 -20.60
CA ASP A 44 4.35 20.82 -21.40
C ASP A 44 5.11 19.48 -21.49
N ASN A 45 4.58 18.43 -20.86
CA ASN A 45 5.20 17.11 -20.82
C ASN A 45 4.62 16.21 -21.94
N GLN A 46 5.50 15.74 -22.83
CA GLN A 46 5.11 14.87 -23.95
C GLN A 46 4.41 13.59 -23.53
N ARG A 47 4.73 13.05 -22.35
CA ARG A 47 4.10 11.85 -21.79
C ARG A 47 2.62 12.08 -21.48
N TYR A 48 2.23 13.32 -21.17
CA TYR A 48 0.89 13.72 -20.80
C TYR A 48 0.22 14.57 -21.88
N GLY A 49 0.45 14.23 -23.15
CA GLY A 49 -0.15 14.92 -24.26
C GLY A 49 -1.67 15.16 -24.07
N LEU A 50 -2.20 16.23 -24.65
CA LEU A 50 -3.60 16.66 -24.47
C LEU A 50 -4.59 15.77 -25.27
N ASN A 51 -4.45 14.44 -25.08
CA ASN A 51 -5.25 13.39 -25.73
C ASN A 51 -5.54 12.25 -24.72
N ASP A 52 -6.26 11.22 -25.15
CA ASP A 52 -6.71 10.14 -24.27
C ASP A 52 -5.53 9.34 -23.71
N ILE A 53 -4.51 9.06 -24.54
CA ILE A 53 -3.30 8.34 -24.11
C ILE A 53 -2.57 9.15 -23.00
N GLY A 54 -2.35 10.45 -23.24
CA GLY A 54 -1.68 11.32 -22.24
C GLY A 54 -2.47 11.44 -20.95
N ASN A 55 -3.79 11.49 -21.05
CA ASN A 55 -4.69 11.51 -19.89
C ASN A 55 -4.61 10.21 -19.09
N GLY A 56 -4.59 9.06 -19.80
CA GLY A 56 -4.43 7.75 -19.17
C GLY A 56 -3.09 7.61 -18.45
N ASN A 57 -2.01 8.04 -19.09
CA ASN A 57 -0.67 8.07 -18.49
C ASN A 57 -0.63 8.95 -17.23
N LEU A 58 -1.21 10.14 -17.29
CA LEU A 58 -1.24 11.07 -16.17
C LEU A 58 -2.00 10.49 -14.96
N PHE A 59 -3.17 9.90 -15.20
CA PHE A 59 -3.91 9.23 -14.14
C PHE A 59 -3.13 8.06 -13.53
N ALA A 60 -2.53 7.22 -14.38
CA ALA A 60 -1.78 6.04 -13.95
C ALA A 60 -0.53 6.43 -13.14
N ASP A 61 0.23 7.42 -13.58
CA ASP A 61 1.41 7.89 -12.89
C ASP A 61 1.06 8.56 -11.54
N TRP A 62 0.02 9.42 -11.56
CA TRP A 62 -0.43 10.14 -10.37
C TRP A 62 -0.93 9.23 -9.25
N TYR A 63 -1.62 8.15 -9.64
CA TYR A 63 -2.18 7.19 -8.69
C TYR A 63 -1.46 5.85 -8.67
N LYS A 64 -0.20 5.78 -9.11
CA LYS A 64 0.58 4.55 -9.18
C LYS A 64 0.58 3.75 -7.86
N GLU A 65 0.67 4.44 -6.72
CA GLU A 65 0.69 3.83 -5.38
C GLU A 65 -0.71 3.73 -4.74
N LYS A 66 -1.74 4.15 -5.46
CA LYS A 66 -3.12 4.21 -4.93
C LYS A 66 -4.11 3.37 -5.70
N ALA A 67 -3.93 3.22 -7.01
CA ALA A 67 -4.84 2.49 -7.88
C ALA A 67 -4.05 1.63 -8.88
N ARG A 68 -4.41 0.36 -8.99
CA ARG A 68 -3.84 -0.61 -9.93
C ARG A 68 -4.96 -1.36 -10.63
N PHE A 69 -4.77 -1.65 -11.90
CA PHE A 69 -5.72 -2.47 -12.64
C PHE A 69 -5.28 -3.92 -12.63
N VAL A 70 -6.20 -4.83 -12.33
CA VAL A 70 -5.97 -6.28 -12.31
C VAL A 70 -6.66 -6.88 -13.53
N PRO A 71 -5.91 -7.27 -14.59
CA PRO A 71 -6.48 -7.69 -15.87
C PRO A 71 -7.38 -8.92 -15.76
N GLU A 72 -6.97 -9.95 -14.98
CA GLU A 72 -7.73 -11.20 -14.83
C GLU A 72 -9.09 -10.99 -14.17
N ARG A 73 -9.19 -9.96 -13.33
CA ARG A 73 -10.44 -9.57 -12.67
C ARG A 73 -11.19 -8.48 -13.42
N LYS A 74 -10.56 -7.89 -14.45
CA LYS A 74 -11.08 -6.71 -15.19
C LYS A 74 -11.52 -5.59 -14.25
N GLN A 75 -10.75 -5.35 -13.18
CA GLN A 75 -11.16 -4.50 -12.08
C GLN A 75 -9.99 -3.68 -11.53
N TRP A 76 -10.30 -2.46 -11.09
CA TRP A 76 -9.37 -1.66 -10.31
C TRP A 76 -9.24 -2.21 -8.88
N TYR A 77 -8.04 -2.14 -8.35
CA TYR A 77 -7.73 -2.36 -6.94
C TYR A 77 -7.23 -1.05 -6.36
N ILE A 78 -7.76 -0.70 -5.20
CA ILE A 78 -7.45 0.56 -4.52
C ILE A 78 -6.78 0.27 -3.19
N TYR A 79 -5.64 0.90 -2.98
CA TYR A 79 -4.91 0.85 -1.72
C TYR A 79 -5.60 1.76 -0.69
N ASP A 80 -6.04 1.20 0.43
CA ASP A 80 -6.75 1.93 1.48
C ASP A 80 -5.82 2.56 2.54
N GLY A 81 -4.51 2.40 2.38
CA GLY A 81 -3.47 2.80 3.33
C GLY A 81 -2.89 1.62 4.10
N LYS A 82 -3.45 0.42 3.95
CA LYS A 82 -3.00 -0.81 4.61
C LYS A 82 -2.96 -2.01 3.66
N VAL A 83 -3.97 -2.13 2.80
CA VAL A 83 -4.12 -3.24 1.86
C VAL A 83 -4.73 -2.78 0.55
N TRP A 84 -4.50 -3.58 -0.48
CA TRP A 84 -5.16 -3.45 -1.76
C TRP A 84 -6.52 -4.16 -1.74
N LYS A 85 -7.57 -3.44 -2.13
CA LYS A 85 -8.94 -3.97 -2.17
C LYS A 85 -9.56 -3.80 -3.55
N PRO A 86 -10.33 -4.78 -4.02
CA PRO A 86 -11.07 -4.64 -5.27
C PRO A 86 -12.06 -3.47 -5.20
N ASP A 87 -12.10 -2.68 -6.26
CA ASP A 87 -13.04 -1.56 -6.42
C ASP A 87 -14.30 -2.03 -7.16
N THR A 88 -15.25 -2.55 -6.41
CA THR A 88 -16.50 -3.04 -6.97
C THR A 88 -17.24 -1.92 -7.71
N GLY A 89 -17.48 -2.14 -9.01
CA GLY A 89 -18.15 -1.18 -9.88
C GLY A 89 -17.28 0.02 -10.31
N GLY A 90 -15.97 0.05 -9.98
CA GLY A 90 -15.05 1.11 -10.41
C GLY A 90 -15.34 2.48 -9.78
N LEU A 91 -16.06 2.51 -8.66
CA LEU A 91 -16.54 3.76 -8.07
C LEU A 91 -15.41 4.60 -7.46
N LYS A 92 -14.45 3.93 -6.80
CA LYS A 92 -13.31 4.63 -6.19
C LYS A 92 -12.33 5.14 -7.24
N ALA A 93 -12.04 4.34 -8.27
CA ALA A 93 -11.23 4.79 -9.40
C ALA A 93 -11.85 6.00 -10.09
N MET A 94 -13.19 5.99 -10.30
CA MET A 94 -13.91 7.13 -10.84
C MET A 94 -13.84 8.36 -9.92
N GLN A 95 -13.90 8.18 -8.60
CA GLN A 95 -13.70 9.28 -7.64
C GLN A 95 -12.29 9.85 -7.69
N LEU A 96 -11.26 9.00 -7.81
CA LEU A 96 -9.88 9.44 -7.98
C LEU A 96 -9.73 10.27 -9.27
N CYS A 97 -10.34 9.83 -10.37
CA CYS A 97 -10.33 10.56 -11.63
C CYS A 97 -10.98 11.96 -11.49
N LYS A 98 -12.10 12.08 -10.75
CA LYS A 98 -12.73 13.38 -10.45
C LYS A 98 -11.79 14.27 -9.63
N LYS A 99 -11.18 13.73 -8.56
CA LYS A 99 -10.24 14.48 -7.72
C LYS A 99 -9.04 15.01 -8.52
N LEU A 100 -8.52 14.18 -9.45
CA LEU A 100 -7.44 14.63 -10.32
C LEU A 100 -7.91 15.73 -11.28
N ALA A 101 -9.12 15.60 -11.86
CA ALA A 101 -9.68 16.65 -12.71
C ALA A 101 -9.78 17.99 -11.99
N ASP A 102 -10.23 18.00 -10.73
CA ASP A 102 -10.31 19.21 -9.92
C ASP A 102 -8.91 19.78 -9.61
N ALA A 103 -7.95 18.91 -9.26
CA ALA A 103 -6.57 19.31 -9.02
C ALA A 103 -5.90 19.92 -10.29
N LEU A 104 -6.14 19.31 -11.45
CA LEU A 104 -5.64 19.81 -12.73
C LEU A 104 -6.25 21.17 -13.10
N TYR A 105 -7.53 21.37 -12.76
CA TYR A 105 -8.17 22.66 -12.98
C TYR A 105 -7.56 23.76 -12.11
N ILE A 106 -7.31 23.47 -10.82
CA ILE A 106 -6.62 24.40 -9.92
C ILE A 106 -5.18 24.66 -10.41
N TYR A 107 -4.48 23.60 -10.82
CA TYR A 107 -3.14 23.71 -11.37
C TYR A 107 -3.11 24.61 -12.61
N ALA A 108 -4.08 24.49 -13.52
CA ALA A 108 -4.19 25.30 -14.74
C ALA A 108 -4.21 26.81 -14.43
N LEU A 109 -4.74 27.21 -13.28
CA LEU A 109 -4.73 28.62 -12.84
C LEU A 109 -3.33 29.15 -12.55
N SER A 110 -2.37 28.27 -12.23
CA SER A 110 -0.98 28.64 -11.95
C SER A 110 -0.12 28.81 -13.21
N ILE A 111 -0.62 28.41 -14.39
CA ILE A 111 0.10 28.55 -15.66
C ILE A 111 0.20 30.02 -16.03
N LYS A 112 1.43 30.51 -16.25
CA LYS A 112 1.71 31.93 -16.51
C LYS A 112 1.37 32.38 -17.93
N ASP A 113 1.57 31.48 -18.90
CA ASP A 113 1.27 31.78 -20.31
C ASP A 113 -0.26 31.67 -20.53
N GLU A 114 -0.90 32.77 -20.83
CA GLU A 114 -2.37 32.82 -20.98
C GLU A 114 -2.90 31.97 -22.14
N ALA A 115 -2.14 31.81 -23.22
CA ALA A 115 -2.54 30.98 -24.35
C ALA A 115 -2.49 29.48 -23.97
N ARG A 116 -1.40 29.05 -23.34
CA ARG A 116 -1.25 27.69 -22.79
C ARG A 116 -2.29 27.40 -21.72
N LYS A 117 -2.48 28.32 -20.79
CA LYS A 117 -3.50 28.24 -19.74
C LYS A 117 -4.89 28.02 -20.33
N GLY A 118 -5.28 28.84 -21.30
CA GLY A 118 -6.59 28.72 -21.96
C GLY A 118 -6.76 27.37 -22.67
N ALA A 119 -5.73 26.90 -23.39
CA ALA A 119 -5.73 25.61 -24.07
C ALA A 119 -5.82 24.46 -23.05
N TYR A 120 -5.05 24.51 -21.96
CA TYR A 120 -5.04 23.48 -20.94
C TYR A 120 -6.34 23.44 -20.14
N MET A 121 -6.89 24.58 -19.76
CA MET A 121 -8.21 24.66 -19.11
C MET A 121 -9.33 24.06 -19.97
N LYS A 122 -9.31 24.38 -21.28
CA LYS A 122 -10.26 23.76 -22.23
C LYS A 122 -10.11 22.23 -22.30
N HIS A 123 -8.87 21.74 -22.26
CA HIS A 123 -8.59 20.31 -22.23
C HIS A 123 -9.09 19.67 -20.94
N VAL A 124 -8.70 20.21 -19.78
CA VAL A 124 -9.12 19.69 -18.46
C VAL A 124 -10.64 19.76 -18.28
N GLY A 125 -11.30 20.77 -18.86
CA GLY A 125 -12.75 20.87 -18.88
C GLY A 125 -13.45 19.63 -19.46
N LYS A 126 -12.80 18.91 -20.39
CA LYS A 126 -13.34 17.65 -20.92
C LYS A 126 -13.42 16.54 -19.87
N TRP A 127 -12.55 16.56 -18.85
CA TRP A 127 -12.57 15.58 -17.76
C TRP A 127 -13.83 15.65 -16.90
N GLN A 128 -14.60 16.74 -16.98
CA GLN A 128 -15.90 16.85 -16.31
C GLN A 128 -16.96 15.92 -16.93
N SER A 129 -16.79 15.50 -18.19
CA SER A 129 -17.65 14.49 -18.81
C SER A 129 -17.39 13.10 -18.23
N ARG A 130 -18.47 12.39 -17.90
CA ARG A 130 -18.40 10.99 -17.46
C ARG A 130 -17.75 10.10 -18.51
N HIS A 131 -18.15 10.25 -19.77
CA HIS A 131 -17.63 9.48 -20.90
C HIS A 131 -16.09 9.61 -20.99
N ASN A 132 -15.57 10.83 -20.91
CA ASN A 132 -14.12 11.05 -20.99
C ASN A 132 -13.38 10.42 -19.80
N ARG A 133 -13.93 10.50 -18.58
CA ARG A 133 -13.32 9.82 -17.44
C ARG A 133 -13.32 8.30 -17.58
N GLU A 134 -14.35 7.71 -18.15
CA GLU A 134 -14.38 6.27 -18.45
C GLU A 134 -13.31 5.89 -19.48
N THR A 135 -13.08 6.74 -20.50
CA THR A 135 -12.00 6.55 -21.48
C THR A 135 -10.64 6.65 -20.80
N ILE A 136 -10.41 7.67 -19.99
CA ILE A 136 -9.17 7.85 -19.23
C ILE A 136 -8.86 6.61 -18.38
N LEU A 137 -9.84 6.09 -17.66
CA LEU A 137 -9.66 4.89 -16.82
C LEU A 137 -9.38 3.64 -17.65
N LYS A 138 -9.95 3.51 -18.85
CA LYS A 138 -9.64 2.41 -19.77
C LYS A 138 -8.21 2.48 -20.28
N ASP A 139 -7.74 3.65 -20.67
CA ASP A 139 -6.37 3.84 -21.14
C ASP A 139 -5.38 3.66 -19.99
N ALA A 140 -5.65 4.24 -18.83
CA ALA A 140 -4.82 4.10 -17.64
C ALA A 140 -4.66 2.64 -17.17
N ALA A 141 -5.65 1.80 -17.39
CA ALA A 141 -5.62 0.38 -17.02
C ALA A 141 -4.47 -0.39 -17.68
N SER A 142 -4.02 0.06 -18.85
CA SER A 142 -2.94 -0.59 -19.60
C SER A 142 -1.53 -0.14 -19.20
N VAL A 143 -1.39 0.95 -18.43
CA VAL A 143 -0.09 1.57 -18.13
C VAL A 143 0.69 0.78 -17.06
N TYR A 144 0.04 0.44 -15.95
CA TYR A 144 0.64 -0.31 -14.85
C TYR A 144 -0.30 -1.42 -14.36
N PRO A 145 -0.63 -2.39 -15.23
CA PRO A 145 -1.43 -3.53 -14.80
C PRO A 145 -0.63 -4.37 -13.79
N VAL A 146 -1.33 -4.93 -12.81
CA VAL A 146 -0.74 -5.85 -11.85
C VAL A 146 -1.52 -7.17 -11.94
N PRO A 147 -0.89 -8.28 -12.35
CA PRO A 147 -1.50 -9.60 -12.33
C PRO A 147 -1.96 -9.98 -10.91
N ILE A 148 -3.09 -10.68 -10.81
CA ILE A 148 -3.59 -11.11 -9.49
C ILE A 148 -2.58 -11.97 -8.73
N ALA A 149 -1.74 -12.70 -9.45
CA ALA A 149 -0.72 -13.56 -8.88
C ALA A 149 0.45 -12.80 -8.21
N GLU A 150 0.57 -11.48 -8.44
CA GLU A 150 1.58 -10.66 -7.77
C GLU A 150 1.16 -10.20 -6.37
N PHE A 151 -0.14 -10.33 -6.04
CA PHE A 151 -0.59 -10.00 -4.69
C PHE A 151 -0.26 -11.14 -3.72
N ASP A 152 0.09 -10.75 -2.49
CA ASP A 152 0.37 -11.65 -1.36
C ASP A 152 1.45 -12.72 -1.68
N THR A 153 2.42 -12.39 -2.55
CA THR A 153 3.45 -13.34 -2.99
C THR A 153 4.54 -13.58 -1.96
N ASP A 154 4.78 -12.63 -1.08
CA ASP A 154 5.79 -12.78 -0.03
C ASP A 154 5.20 -13.38 1.24
N PRO A 155 5.40 -14.70 1.52
CA PRO A 155 4.82 -15.37 2.67
C PRO A 155 5.44 -14.93 4.01
N PHE A 156 6.49 -14.12 3.97
CA PHE A 156 7.14 -13.62 5.18
C PHE A 156 6.64 -12.24 5.61
N LEU A 157 5.81 -11.60 4.83
CA LEU A 157 5.20 -10.32 5.21
C LEU A 157 3.89 -10.56 5.95
N PHE A 158 3.89 -10.32 7.24
CA PHE A 158 2.71 -10.43 8.08
C PHE A 158 2.09 -9.06 8.30
N ASN A 159 0.93 -8.83 7.69
CA ASN A 159 0.25 -7.53 7.71
C ASN A 159 -0.65 -7.39 8.93
N CYS A 160 -0.29 -6.51 9.85
CA CYS A 160 -1.03 -6.19 11.08
C CYS A 160 -1.87 -4.92 10.91
N LEU A 161 -2.77 -4.60 11.85
CA LEU A 161 -3.58 -3.38 11.80
C LEU A 161 -2.78 -2.07 11.85
N ASN A 162 -1.59 -2.10 12.42
CA ASN A 162 -0.73 -0.93 12.66
C ASN A 162 0.57 -0.92 11.85
N GLY A 163 0.80 -1.91 10.97
CA GLY A 163 1.98 -1.99 10.12
C GLY A 163 2.23 -3.40 9.60
N THR A 164 3.31 -3.58 8.87
CA THR A 164 3.74 -4.85 8.30
C THR A 164 4.98 -5.36 9.02
N LEU A 165 4.94 -6.61 9.47
CA LEU A 165 6.07 -7.31 10.09
C LEU A 165 6.74 -8.23 9.07
N ASP A 166 8.01 -8.02 8.78
CA ASP A 166 8.82 -8.98 8.03
C ASP A 166 9.30 -10.08 8.99
N LEU A 167 8.82 -11.30 8.78
CA LEU A 167 9.13 -12.46 9.62
C LEU A 167 10.58 -12.95 9.48
N ARG A 168 11.28 -12.58 8.39
CA ARG A 168 12.71 -12.92 8.18
C ARG A 168 13.62 -12.05 9.03
N THR A 169 13.42 -10.74 8.92
CA THR A 169 14.24 -9.73 9.59
C THR A 169 13.70 -9.37 10.98
N ARG A 170 12.41 -9.67 11.23
CA ARG A 170 11.65 -9.23 12.42
C ARG A 170 11.47 -7.72 12.49
N GLU A 171 11.64 -7.06 11.37
CA GLU A 171 11.44 -5.63 11.26
C GLU A 171 9.94 -5.32 11.16
N PHE A 172 9.49 -4.39 11.99
CA PHE A 172 8.13 -3.86 11.91
C PHE A 172 8.16 -2.47 11.32
N ARG A 173 7.42 -2.26 10.24
CA ARG A 173 7.41 -1.02 9.49
C ARG A 173 6.00 -0.57 9.10
N PRO A 174 5.81 0.71 8.71
CA PRO A 174 4.55 1.17 8.15
C PRO A 174 4.11 0.34 6.95
N HIS A 175 2.80 0.30 6.71
CA HIS A 175 2.25 -0.31 5.50
C HIS A 175 2.81 0.35 4.25
N SER A 176 3.09 -0.45 3.22
CA SER A 176 3.57 0.04 1.93
C SER A 176 2.69 -0.48 0.78
N PRO A 177 2.29 0.38 -0.16
CA PRO A 177 1.57 -0.07 -1.35
C PRO A 177 2.41 -0.99 -2.23
N GLY A 178 3.76 -0.88 -2.17
CA GLY A 178 4.68 -1.72 -2.92
C GLY A 178 4.73 -3.18 -2.47
N ASP A 179 4.23 -3.48 -1.27
CA ASP A 179 4.16 -4.87 -0.76
C ASP A 179 3.07 -5.70 -1.45
N LEU A 180 2.18 -5.08 -2.19
CA LEU A 180 1.05 -5.70 -2.87
C LEU A 180 0.22 -6.65 -1.98
N LEU A 181 0.09 -6.30 -0.69
CA LEU A 181 -0.71 -7.09 0.25
C LEU A 181 -2.20 -6.81 0.11
N SER A 182 -2.99 -7.86 -0.03
CA SER A 182 -4.46 -7.80 -0.07
C SER A 182 -5.11 -8.29 1.22
N LEU A 183 -4.34 -9.02 2.04
CA LEU A 183 -4.78 -9.58 3.31
C LEU A 183 -4.25 -8.76 4.50
N ILE A 184 -5.02 -8.74 5.58
CA ILE A 184 -4.64 -8.08 6.83
C ILE A 184 -5.12 -8.89 8.02
N SER A 185 -4.25 -9.10 8.98
CA SER A 185 -4.60 -9.69 10.26
C SER A 185 -5.43 -8.72 11.10
N GLY A 186 -6.41 -9.23 11.85
CA GLY A 186 -7.25 -8.44 12.75
C GLY A 186 -6.54 -7.93 14.02
N VAL A 187 -5.23 -8.17 14.15
CA VAL A 187 -4.46 -7.83 15.35
C VAL A 187 -3.50 -6.68 15.11
N LYS A 188 -3.18 -5.95 16.18
CA LYS A 188 -2.07 -5.00 16.21
C LYS A 188 -0.81 -5.72 16.67
N TYR A 189 0.29 -5.47 16.01
CA TYR A 189 1.59 -5.91 16.49
C TYR A 189 2.02 -5.07 17.69
N ASP A 190 2.36 -5.74 18.77
CA ASP A 190 2.95 -5.16 19.97
C ASP A 190 4.13 -6.06 20.42
N PRO A 191 5.37 -5.59 20.29
CA PRO A 191 6.54 -6.36 20.66
C PRO A 191 6.64 -6.64 22.16
N ALA A 192 5.95 -5.87 23.00
CA ALA A 192 5.90 -6.05 24.43
C ALA A 192 4.74 -6.95 24.89
N ALA A 193 3.86 -7.35 23.98
CA ALA A 193 2.72 -8.19 24.32
C ALA A 193 3.15 -9.52 24.93
N ARG A 194 2.54 -9.87 26.05
CA ARG A 194 2.69 -11.16 26.73
C ARG A 194 1.32 -11.76 26.94
N CYS A 195 1.22 -13.06 26.88
CA CYS A 195 0.00 -13.78 27.11
C CYS A 195 0.22 -14.93 28.09
N GLU A 196 0.20 -14.62 29.39
CA GLU A 196 0.37 -15.61 30.48
C GLU A 196 -0.64 -16.76 30.36
N ARG A 197 -1.88 -16.45 29.94
CA ARG A 197 -2.91 -17.45 29.73
C ARG A 197 -2.54 -18.43 28.61
N TRP A 198 -1.90 -17.97 27.54
CA TRP A 198 -1.40 -18.81 26.46
C TRP A 198 -0.26 -19.70 26.92
N GLU A 199 0.71 -19.13 27.64
CA GLU A 199 1.85 -19.89 28.16
C GLU A 199 1.39 -20.99 29.11
N LYS A 200 0.45 -20.66 30.01
CA LYS A 200 -0.17 -21.62 30.94
C LYS A 200 -0.94 -22.71 30.20
N PHE A 201 -1.77 -22.34 29.23
CA PHE A 201 -2.53 -23.28 28.40
C PHE A 201 -1.61 -24.25 27.65
N VAL A 202 -0.56 -23.76 26.99
CA VAL A 202 0.39 -24.61 26.27
C VAL A 202 1.10 -25.57 27.23
N ASN A 203 1.50 -25.09 28.41
CA ASN A 203 2.15 -25.92 29.42
C ASN A 203 1.21 -27.02 29.94
N GLU A 204 -0.06 -26.71 30.17
CA GLU A 204 -1.08 -27.67 30.62
C GLU A 204 -1.33 -28.77 29.58
N ILE A 205 -1.60 -28.42 28.32
CA ILE A 205 -1.88 -29.40 27.27
C ILE A 205 -0.66 -30.26 26.91
N MET A 206 0.53 -29.73 27.08
CA MET A 206 1.79 -30.46 26.86
C MET A 206 2.31 -31.15 28.15
N GLN A 207 1.53 -31.15 29.24
CA GLN A 207 1.82 -31.80 30.50
C GLN A 207 3.20 -31.40 31.08
N GLY A 208 3.60 -30.17 30.89
CA GLY A 208 4.88 -29.64 31.29
C GLY A 208 6.08 -30.04 30.41
N ASP A 209 5.84 -30.81 29.34
CA ASP A 209 6.87 -31.18 28.37
C ASP A 209 7.26 -29.97 27.51
N ARG A 210 8.44 -29.43 27.83
CA ARG A 210 8.95 -28.20 27.21
C ARG A 210 9.31 -28.38 25.73
N GLU A 211 9.78 -29.54 25.34
CA GLU A 211 10.15 -29.78 23.93
C GLU A 211 8.90 -29.86 23.05
N ARG A 212 7.86 -30.57 23.53
CA ARG A 212 6.56 -30.62 22.86
C ARG A 212 5.91 -29.24 22.79
N ALA A 213 5.95 -28.48 23.86
CA ALA A 213 5.42 -27.10 23.87
C ALA A 213 6.13 -26.23 22.85
N LEU A 214 7.46 -26.33 22.73
CA LEU A 214 8.24 -25.59 21.75
C LEU A 214 7.94 -26.03 20.31
N PHE A 215 7.81 -27.34 20.08
CA PHE A 215 7.42 -27.88 18.77
C PHE A 215 6.03 -27.39 18.35
N PHE A 216 5.06 -27.45 19.26
CA PHE A 216 3.70 -26.95 19.00
C PHE A 216 3.66 -25.49 18.63
N GLN A 217 4.38 -24.65 19.37
CA GLN A 217 4.47 -23.22 19.08
C GLN A 217 5.14 -22.93 17.72
N LYS A 218 6.19 -23.70 17.37
CA LYS A 218 6.83 -23.61 16.06
C LYS A 218 5.90 -24.01 14.93
N ALA A 219 5.13 -25.10 15.11
CA ALA A 219 4.16 -25.57 14.14
C ALA A 219 3.05 -24.54 13.88
N LEU A 220 2.54 -23.90 14.95
CA LEU A 220 1.57 -22.80 14.81
C LEU A 220 2.15 -21.59 14.11
N GLY A 221 3.41 -21.23 14.43
CA GLY A 221 4.09 -20.13 13.73
C GLY A 221 4.38 -20.39 12.26
N TYR A 222 4.47 -21.65 11.87
CA TYR A 222 4.61 -22.03 10.45
C TYR A 222 3.28 -21.95 9.68
N ALA A 223 2.15 -22.02 10.37
CA ALA A 223 0.82 -21.93 9.78
C ALA A 223 0.32 -20.49 9.59
N LEU A 224 1.08 -19.48 10.06
CA LEU A 224 0.79 -18.06 9.86
C LEU A 224 1.24 -17.59 8.48
#